data_b54265530701310a4497e651f47ee002
#
_entry.id   b54265530701310a4497e651f47ee002
#
_cell.length_a   1.000
_cell.length_b   1.000
_cell.length_c   1.000
_cell.angle_alpha   90.00
_cell.angle_beta   90.00
_cell.angle_gamma   90.00
#
_symmetry.space_group_name_H-M   'P 1'
#
loop_
_entity.id
_entity.type
_entity.pdbx_description
1 polymer ?
#
loop_
_entity_poly.entity_id
_entity_poly.type
_entity_poly.pdbx_seq_one_letter_code
_entity_poly.pdbx_strand_id
1 'polypeptide(L)'
;MNSNFELPAGEDAVLRCSRYPVQGKAKSLIVIAHGYKGFKDWGLFPYVAAALSREHEVITFNFSHAGIGEDLLNFTELEKFARNTYHRELKDMEILLSYLSQHPT
;
A
#
# COMPACT_ATOMS: atom_id res chain seq x y z
N MET A 1 -9.67 7.96 -10.42
CA MET A 1 -9.78 6.50 -10.60
C MET A 1 -8.47 5.85 -10.19
N ASN A 2 -8.51 4.79 -9.39
CA ASN A 2 -7.27 4.14 -8.95
C ASN A 2 -7.04 2.83 -9.71
N SER A 3 -5.81 2.36 -9.68
CA SER A 3 -5.44 1.05 -10.21
C SER A 3 -4.65 0.29 -9.15
N ASN A 4 -4.76 -1.03 -9.17
CA ASN A 4 -4.08 -1.89 -8.21
C ASN A 4 -2.87 -2.55 -8.87
N PHE A 5 -1.82 -2.78 -8.07
CA PHE A 5 -0.65 -3.52 -8.51
C PHE A 5 -0.05 -4.28 -7.34
N GLU A 6 0.82 -5.24 -7.63
CA GLU A 6 1.43 -6.08 -6.61
C GLU A 6 2.94 -6.11 -6.76
N LEU A 7 3.64 -6.19 -5.63
CA LEU A 7 5.09 -6.31 -5.60
C LEU A 7 5.48 -7.55 -4.77
N PRO A 8 6.41 -8.38 -5.24
CA PRO A 8 6.91 -9.49 -4.43
C PRO A 8 7.60 -8.97 -3.16
N ALA A 9 7.34 -9.62 -2.05
CA ALA A 9 7.88 -9.21 -0.76
C ALA A 9 8.51 -10.38 0.00
N GLY A 10 8.92 -11.44 -0.70
CA GLY A 10 9.48 -12.65 -0.12
C GLY A 10 8.87 -13.87 -0.76
N GLU A 11 9.21 -15.07 -0.28
CA GLU A 11 8.79 -16.32 -0.90
C GLU A 11 7.28 -16.47 -1.00
N ASP A 12 6.56 -16.09 0.05
CA ASP A 12 5.11 -16.24 0.12
C ASP A 12 4.41 -14.92 0.45
N ALA A 13 5.06 -13.81 0.20
CA ALA A 13 4.56 -12.49 0.60
C ALA A 13 4.45 -11.55 -0.58
N VAL A 14 3.41 -10.72 -0.55
CA VAL A 14 3.10 -9.77 -1.61
C VAL A 14 2.66 -8.46 -0.97
N LEU A 15 3.15 -7.35 -1.52
CA LEU A 15 2.61 -6.02 -1.22
C LEU A 15 1.50 -5.74 -2.22
N ARG A 16 0.30 -5.56 -1.72
CA ARG A 16 -0.83 -5.16 -2.58
C ARG A 16 -1.01 -3.67 -2.45
N CYS A 17 -0.91 -3.00 -3.59
CA CYS A 17 -0.83 -1.54 -3.66
C CYS A 17 -1.94 -0.97 -4.53
N SER A 18 -2.26 0.29 -4.30
CA SER A 18 -3.16 1.06 -5.17
C SER A 18 -2.47 2.35 -5.54
N ARG A 19 -2.60 2.73 -6.81
CA ARG A 19 -2.12 4.01 -7.30
C ARG A 19 -3.33 4.89 -7.61
N TYR A 20 -3.32 6.09 -7.04
CA TYR A 20 -4.31 7.12 -7.34
C TYR A 20 -3.60 8.17 -8.19
N PRO A 21 -3.77 8.14 -9.53
CA PRO A 21 -3.04 9.04 -10.41
C PRO A 21 -3.44 10.49 -10.16
N VAL A 22 -2.45 11.38 -10.19
CA VAL A 22 -2.71 12.80 -10.06
C VAL A 22 -3.53 13.30 -11.25
N GLN A 23 -4.40 14.29 -11.00
CA GLN A 23 -5.29 14.87 -12.02
C GLN A 23 -4.63 16.00 -12.79
N GLY A 24 -3.34 15.97 -12.96
CA GLY A 24 -2.60 17.01 -13.66
C GLY A 24 -1.14 16.84 -13.33
N LYS A 25 -0.41 17.94 -13.20
CA LYS A 25 0.99 17.88 -12.83
C LYS A 25 1.12 17.64 -11.34
N ALA A 26 1.82 16.59 -10.95
CA ALA A 26 2.00 16.23 -9.54
C ALA A 26 2.89 17.24 -8.81
N LYS A 27 2.45 17.68 -7.63
CA LYS A 27 3.28 18.48 -6.73
C LYS A 27 4.27 17.61 -5.97
N SER A 28 3.85 16.40 -5.62
CA SER A 28 4.70 15.43 -4.94
C SER A 28 4.09 14.04 -5.04
N LEU A 29 4.84 13.04 -4.57
CA LEU A 29 4.36 11.68 -4.41
C LEU A 29 4.09 11.44 -2.93
N ILE A 30 2.90 10.97 -2.61
CA ILE A 30 2.49 10.67 -1.23
C ILE A 30 2.26 9.17 -1.10
N VAL A 31 2.87 8.57 -0.09
CA VAL A 31 2.64 7.16 0.25
C VAL A 31 1.87 7.13 1.57
N ILE A 32 0.75 6.42 1.59
CA ILE A 32 -0.05 6.26 2.80
C ILE A 32 0.15 4.86 3.34
N ALA A 33 0.67 4.77 4.57
CA ALA A 33 0.87 3.51 5.29
C ALA A 33 -0.20 3.38 6.37
N HIS A 34 -0.90 2.24 6.38
CA HIS A 34 -1.92 1.99 7.39
C HIS A 34 -1.29 1.60 8.74
N GLY A 35 -2.09 1.66 9.79
CA GLY A 35 -1.66 1.27 11.12
C GLY A 35 -1.96 -0.19 11.47
N TYR A 36 -1.76 -0.54 12.74
CA TYR A 36 -2.01 -1.87 13.27
C TYR A 36 -3.49 -2.24 13.06
N LYS A 37 -3.72 -3.44 12.55
CA LYS A 37 -5.06 -3.94 12.18
C LYS A 37 -5.76 -3.10 11.11
N GLY A 38 -5.01 -2.23 10.43
CA GLY A 38 -5.56 -1.47 9.31
C GLY A 38 -5.26 -2.12 7.97
N PHE A 39 -5.72 -1.49 6.92
CA PHE A 39 -5.42 -1.87 5.54
C PHE A 39 -5.77 -0.70 4.62
N LYS A 40 -5.24 -0.74 3.38
CA LYS A 40 -5.30 0.42 2.49
C LYS A 40 -6.72 0.85 2.09
N ASP A 41 -7.66 -0.07 2.07
CA ASP A 41 -9.03 0.23 1.65
C ASP A 41 -9.98 0.43 2.83
N TRP A 42 -9.44 0.54 4.04
CA TRP A 42 -10.24 0.67 5.25
C TRP A 42 -10.59 2.12 5.57
N GLY A 43 -11.83 2.32 5.99
CA GLY A 43 -12.26 3.59 6.57
C GLY A 43 -12.12 4.77 5.62
N LEU A 44 -11.40 5.81 6.06
CA LEU A 44 -11.23 7.05 5.32
C LEU A 44 -10.09 7.01 4.31
N PHE A 45 -9.25 5.99 4.32
CA PHE A 45 -8.07 5.97 3.46
C PHE A 45 -8.37 6.17 1.97
N PRO A 46 -9.34 5.47 1.36
CA PRO A 46 -9.65 5.73 -0.05
C PRO A 46 -10.11 7.16 -0.31
N TYR A 47 -10.88 7.73 0.60
CA TYR A 47 -11.35 9.12 0.45
C TYR A 47 -10.21 10.11 0.55
N VAL A 48 -9.31 9.90 1.51
CA VAL A 48 -8.14 10.77 1.68
C VAL A 48 -7.23 10.67 0.46
N ALA A 49 -6.99 9.45 -0.02
CA ALA A 49 -6.16 9.24 -1.21
C ALA A 49 -6.75 9.93 -2.43
N ALA A 50 -8.06 9.78 -2.64
CA ALA A 50 -8.74 10.43 -3.78
C ALA A 50 -8.65 11.95 -3.68
N ALA A 51 -8.82 12.51 -2.49
CA ALA A 51 -8.72 13.96 -2.30
C ALA A 51 -7.31 14.47 -2.57
N LEU A 52 -6.29 13.78 -2.06
CA LEU A 52 -4.89 14.15 -2.27
C LEU A 52 -4.47 14.00 -3.73
N SER A 53 -5.09 13.09 -4.48
CA SER A 53 -4.72 12.85 -5.88
C SER A 53 -5.08 14.00 -6.82
N ARG A 54 -5.78 15.01 -6.33
CA ARG A 54 -6.03 16.22 -7.13
C ARG A 54 -4.74 16.96 -7.43
N GLU A 55 -3.76 16.91 -6.53
CA GLU A 55 -2.51 17.66 -6.67
C GLU A 55 -1.27 16.77 -6.53
N HIS A 56 -1.42 15.54 -6.06
CA HIS A 56 -0.31 14.65 -5.78
C HIS A 56 -0.55 13.28 -6.39
N GLU A 57 0.54 12.60 -6.74
CA GLU A 57 0.47 11.18 -7.04
C GLU A 57 0.39 10.44 -5.71
N VAL A 58 -0.59 9.53 -5.53
CA VAL A 58 -0.80 8.87 -4.24
C VAL A 58 -0.70 7.37 -4.40
N ILE A 59 0.06 6.73 -3.51
CA ILE A 59 0.19 5.28 -3.42
C ILE A 59 -0.28 4.85 -2.04
N THR A 60 -1.19 3.89 -2.01
CA THR A 60 -1.57 3.20 -0.76
C THR A 60 -1.16 1.74 -0.89
N PHE A 61 -0.94 1.07 0.24
CA PHE A 61 -0.54 -0.33 0.18
C PHE A 61 -0.91 -1.07 1.46
N ASN A 62 -1.00 -2.41 1.34
CA ASN A 62 -1.13 -3.29 2.49
C ASN A 62 0.25 -3.86 2.79
N PHE A 63 0.68 -3.77 4.05
CA PHE A 63 1.88 -4.50 4.49
C PHE A 63 1.67 -5.99 4.23
N SER A 64 2.73 -6.69 3.85
CA SER A 64 2.65 -8.07 3.40
C SER A 64 2.07 -9.03 4.45
N HIS A 65 2.26 -8.72 5.73
CA HIS A 65 1.81 -9.54 6.85
C HIS A 65 0.70 -8.85 7.65
N ALA A 66 -0.07 -7.97 7.02
CA ALA A 66 -1.18 -7.29 7.71
C ALA A 66 -2.41 -8.18 7.91
N GLY A 67 -2.42 -9.37 7.29
CA GLY A 67 -3.55 -10.28 7.38
C GLY A 67 -4.56 -10.14 6.25
N ILE A 68 -4.31 -9.23 5.31
CA ILE A 68 -5.16 -9.00 4.14
C ILE A 68 -4.49 -9.62 2.93
N GLY A 69 -5.20 -10.51 2.25
CA GLY A 69 -4.71 -11.16 1.04
C GLY A 69 -5.43 -10.65 -0.21
N GLU A 70 -5.80 -11.58 -1.07
CA GLU A 70 -6.49 -11.24 -2.32
C GLU A 70 -7.85 -10.59 -2.08
N ASP A 71 -8.55 -10.99 -1.01
CA ASP A 71 -9.75 -10.31 -0.57
C ASP A 71 -9.30 -9.05 0.19
N LEU A 72 -9.40 -7.90 -0.45
CA LEU A 72 -8.84 -6.66 0.06
C LEU A 72 -9.62 -6.04 1.22
N LEU A 73 -10.77 -6.61 1.59
CA LEU A 73 -11.65 -6.04 2.61
C LEU A 73 -11.77 -6.91 3.86
N ASN A 74 -11.19 -8.10 3.86
CA ASN A 74 -11.32 -9.02 4.99
C ASN A 74 -9.98 -9.60 5.40
N PHE A 75 -9.84 -9.87 6.70
CA PHE A 75 -8.64 -10.51 7.25
C PHE A 75 -8.69 -12.00 6.98
N THR A 76 -8.07 -12.44 5.89
CA THR A 76 -8.06 -13.84 5.48
C THR A 76 -6.73 -14.55 5.71
N GLU A 77 -5.67 -13.78 6.06
CA GLU A 77 -4.32 -14.33 6.26
C GLU A 77 -3.87 -14.13 7.71
N LEU A 78 -4.66 -14.63 8.65
CA LEU A 78 -4.40 -14.45 10.08
C LEU A 78 -3.07 -15.02 10.54
N GLU A 79 -2.59 -16.09 9.89
CA GLU A 79 -1.29 -16.65 10.22
C GLU A 79 -0.16 -15.67 9.93
N LYS A 80 -0.23 -14.97 8.78
CA LYS A 80 0.76 -13.94 8.46
C LYS A 80 0.66 -12.77 9.43
N PHE A 81 -0.54 -12.36 9.77
CA PHE A 81 -0.75 -11.30 10.76
C PHE A 81 -0.09 -11.66 12.10
N ALA A 82 -0.25 -12.90 12.55
CA ALA A 82 0.34 -13.36 13.80
C ALA A 82 1.87 -13.36 13.77
N ARG A 83 2.48 -13.45 12.59
CA ARG A 83 3.94 -13.47 12.42
C ARG A 83 4.52 -12.11 12.04
N ASN A 84 3.69 -11.07 11.97
CA ASN A 84 4.16 -9.75 11.56
C ASN A 84 5.04 -9.10 12.63
N THR A 85 6.05 -8.35 12.21
CA THR A 85 6.95 -7.61 13.08
C THR A 85 7.24 -6.24 12.47
N TYR A 86 7.74 -5.31 13.28
CA TYR A 86 8.18 -4.01 12.76
C TYR A 86 9.31 -4.16 11.74
N HIS A 87 10.21 -5.12 11.97
CA HIS A 87 11.29 -5.38 11.03
C HIS A 87 10.74 -5.79 9.65
N ARG A 88 9.70 -6.63 9.66
CA ARG A 88 9.03 -7.03 8.42
C ARG A 88 8.40 -5.85 7.70
N GLU A 89 7.75 -4.97 8.47
CA GLU A 89 7.12 -3.78 7.89
C GLU A 89 8.16 -2.82 7.32
N LEU A 90 9.31 -2.69 7.97
CA LEU A 90 10.40 -1.88 7.42
C LEU A 90 10.91 -2.44 6.09
N LYS A 91 11.02 -3.76 5.98
CA LYS A 91 11.41 -4.39 4.72
C LYS A 91 10.38 -4.14 3.63
N ASP A 92 9.10 -4.22 3.96
CA ASP A 92 8.03 -3.92 3.01
C ASP A 92 8.14 -2.48 2.50
N MET A 93 8.42 -1.53 3.39
CA MET A 93 8.62 -0.13 3.01
C MET A 93 9.82 0.04 2.08
N GLU A 94 10.93 -0.66 2.36
CA GLU A 94 12.11 -0.61 1.50
C GLU A 94 11.79 -1.11 0.09
N ILE A 95 11.02 -2.20 -0.01
CA ILE A 95 10.62 -2.75 -1.31
C ILE A 95 9.79 -1.75 -2.08
N LEU A 96 8.79 -1.14 -1.43
CA LEU A 96 7.92 -0.17 -2.08
C LEU A 96 8.69 1.06 -2.53
N LEU A 97 9.49 1.64 -1.65
CA LEU A 97 10.25 2.85 -1.97
C LEU A 97 11.27 2.60 -3.07
N SER A 98 11.91 1.42 -3.07
CA SER A 98 12.83 1.04 -4.14
C SER A 98 12.12 0.94 -5.49
N TYR A 99 10.95 0.31 -5.51
CA TYR A 99 10.13 0.23 -6.72
C TYR A 99 9.77 1.63 -7.24
N LEU A 100 9.31 2.50 -6.34
CA LEU A 100 8.86 3.85 -6.74
C LEU A 100 10.02 4.70 -7.26
N SER A 101 11.23 4.51 -6.73
CA SER A 101 12.40 5.25 -7.23
C SER A 101 12.81 4.81 -8.62
N GLN A 102 12.54 3.56 -9.00
CA GLN A 102 12.86 3.00 -10.31
C GLN A 102 11.75 3.20 -11.33
N HIS A 103 10.56 3.58 -10.89
CA HIS A 103 9.39 3.76 -11.75
C HIS A 103 8.75 5.11 -11.44
N PRO A 104 9.46 6.22 -11.69
CA PRO A 104 8.89 7.54 -11.43
C PRO A 104 7.69 7.82 -12.34
N THR A 105 6.75 8.58 -11.82
CA THR A 105 5.52 8.91 -12.53
C THR A 105 5.63 10.24 -13.26
#